data_5d01d98855d5e76948bf0e484ba3c1b8
#
_entry.id   5d01d98855d5e76948bf0e484ba3c1b8
#
_cell.length_a   1.000
_cell.length_b   1.000
_cell.length_c   1.000
_cell.angle_alpha   90.00
_cell.angle_beta   90.00
_cell.angle_gamma   90.00
#
_symmetry.space_group_name_H-M   'P 1'
#
loop_
_entity.id
_entity.type
_entity.pdbx_description
1 polymer ?
#
loop_
_entity_poly.entity_id
_entity_poly.type
_entity_poly.pdbx_seq_one_letter_code
_entity_poly.pdbx_strand_id
1 'polypeptide(L)'
;MRRVVVTGMGAITPIGLSVESFWDSVKAKKTGFGPITKFDASDYKVKLAAEVKGFQAKEYMDPKSARRMETFSQYAVAATKEALEQAGISMEQEDPYRVGVSIGSGIGSLQAAEREYEKILTKGPSRVNPLLVPLMISNMAAGNVSIAFGLKGKSINVVTACATGTNSIGEAYRAIQYGEADVMAAGGAESSICPLGVAGFCALTALSMSGDPAKCSIPFDKDRSGFVMGEGAAVVILEELEHAKKRGAKILAEVGGYGASSDAYHITSPAEDGEGAARAMENALQDAGVQKEDILYINAHGTSTHHNDLFETRAIKKLFGEHAKNLYVNSTKSMVGHMLGAAGAIEFVTCVKEIEENYIHPTVGFSESEEEMDLNYVKDNGISVNVEYALSNSLGFGGHNASILVKKYREEA
;
A
#
# COMPACT_ATOMS: atom_id res chain seq x y z
N MET A 1 -15.70 -21.78 0.44
CA MET A 1 -15.07 -20.84 -0.54
C MET A 1 -13.66 -21.35 -0.84
N ARG A 2 -13.06 -20.96 -1.99
CA ARG A 2 -11.67 -21.31 -2.30
C ARG A 2 -10.72 -20.59 -1.34
N ARG A 3 -9.64 -21.26 -0.93
CA ARG A 3 -8.54 -20.63 -0.17
C ARG A 3 -7.63 -19.88 -1.13
N VAL A 4 -7.10 -18.76 -0.66
CA VAL A 4 -6.28 -17.86 -1.48
C VAL A 4 -4.94 -17.62 -0.81
N VAL A 5 -3.87 -17.91 -1.54
CA VAL A 5 -2.50 -17.83 -1.04
C VAL A 5 -1.68 -16.78 -1.78
N VAL A 6 -0.62 -16.32 -1.15
CA VAL A 6 0.38 -15.44 -1.74
C VAL A 6 1.53 -16.28 -2.24
N THR A 7 1.82 -16.21 -3.54
CA THR A 7 2.92 -16.98 -4.15
C THR A 7 4.05 -16.10 -4.67
N GLY A 8 3.82 -14.79 -4.81
CA GLY A 8 4.84 -13.84 -5.22
C GLY A 8 4.55 -12.42 -4.75
N MET A 9 5.60 -11.62 -4.65
CA MET A 9 5.55 -10.22 -4.24
C MET A 9 6.57 -9.42 -5.02
N GLY A 10 6.28 -8.15 -5.27
CA GLY A 10 7.21 -7.20 -5.88
C GLY A 10 7.00 -5.81 -5.32
N ALA A 11 8.07 -5.02 -5.24
CA ALA A 11 8.03 -3.71 -4.63
C ALA A 11 9.01 -2.71 -5.27
N ILE A 12 8.52 -1.49 -5.48
CA ILE A 12 9.31 -0.30 -5.81
C ILE A 12 8.99 0.74 -4.74
N THR A 13 9.96 1.08 -3.90
CA THR A 13 9.76 1.95 -2.73
C THR A 13 10.88 2.97 -2.58
N PRO A 14 10.71 4.01 -1.74
CA PRO A 14 11.79 4.96 -1.43
C PRO A 14 13.03 4.35 -0.78
N ILE A 15 12.94 3.14 -0.21
CA ILE A 15 14.03 2.47 0.51
C ILE A 15 14.48 1.15 -0.12
N GLY A 16 13.90 0.77 -1.26
CA GLY A 16 14.30 -0.44 -1.99
C GLY A 16 13.53 -0.61 -3.30
N LEU A 17 14.19 -1.15 -4.33
CA LEU A 17 13.62 -1.39 -5.66
C LEU A 17 13.29 -2.87 -5.89
N SER A 18 13.20 -3.64 -4.83
CA SER A 18 12.74 -5.03 -4.77
C SER A 18 12.22 -5.32 -3.37
N VAL A 19 11.45 -6.39 -3.18
CA VAL A 19 10.98 -6.83 -1.87
C VAL A 19 12.16 -7.13 -0.92
N GLU A 20 13.21 -7.77 -1.43
CA GLU A 20 14.41 -8.09 -0.64
C GLU A 20 15.11 -6.81 -0.15
N SER A 21 15.43 -5.88 -1.06
CA SER A 21 16.09 -4.62 -0.70
C SER A 21 15.24 -3.70 0.18
N PHE A 22 13.93 -3.71 -0.03
CA PHE A 22 12.97 -3.04 0.84
C PHE A 22 13.02 -3.63 2.26
N TRP A 23 12.91 -4.96 2.38
CA TRP A 23 12.85 -5.61 3.68
C TRP A 23 14.17 -5.50 4.47
N ASP A 24 15.31 -5.59 3.79
CA ASP A 24 16.61 -5.35 4.41
C ASP A 24 16.74 -3.90 4.92
N SER A 25 16.18 -2.94 4.18
CA SER A 25 16.11 -1.54 4.61
C SER A 25 15.17 -1.36 5.80
N VAL A 26 14.03 -2.07 5.86
CA VAL A 26 13.11 -2.08 7.01
C VAL A 26 13.83 -2.62 8.26
N LYS A 27 14.50 -3.77 8.17
CA LYS A 27 15.27 -4.34 9.29
C LYS A 27 16.41 -3.42 9.74
N ALA A 28 17.02 -2.71 8.80
CA ALA A 28 18.06 -1.71 9.07
C ALA A 28 17.51 -0.36 9.54
N LYS A 29 16.16 -0.21 9.65
CA LYS A 29 15.49 1.03 10.07
C LYS A 29 15.83 2.24 9.19
N LYS A 30 16.08 2.01 7.90
CA LYS A 30 16.35 3.08 6.94
C LYS A 30 15.07 3.83 6.61
N THR A 31 15.16 5.16 6.54
CA THR A 31 14.05 6.01 6.11
C THR A 31 14.31 6.54 4.70
N GLY A 32 13.24 6.68 3.91
CA GLY A 32 13.29 7.20 2.54
C GLY A 32 13.21 8.72 2.44
N PHE A 33 13.13 9.41 3.57
CA PHE A 33 12.90 10.85 3.63
C PHE A 33 14.10 11.66 3.17
N GLY A 34 13.83 12.70 2.39
CA GLY A 34 14.84 13.64 1.93
C GLY A 34 14.23 14.86 1.27
N PRO A 35 15.04 15.85 0.90
CA PRO A 35 14.55 17.00 0.16
C PRO A 35 13.85 16.58 -1.13
N ILE A 36 12.76 17.28 -1.47
CA ILE A 36 12.09 17.12 -2.77
C ILE A 36 13.09 17.50 -3.87
N THR A 37 13.31 16.60 -4.82
CA THR A 37 14.26 16.79 -5.94
C THR A 37 13.58 16.84 -7.31
N LYS A 38 12.31 16.43 -7.41
CA LYS A 38 11.57 16.34 -8.68
C LYS A 38 11.16 17.70 -9.25
N PHE A 39 11.11 18.73 -8.40
CA PHE A 39 10.82 20.10 -8.79
C PHE A 39 11.42 21.09 -7.77
N ASP A 40 11.47 22.37 -8.10
CA ASP A 40 11.90 23.41 -7.16
C ASP A 40 10.83 23.63 -6.09
N ALA A 41 11.10 23.15 -4.88
CA ALA A 41 10.22 23.29 -3.73
C ALA A 41 10.57 24.49 -2.83
N SER A 42 11.38 25.46 -3.30
CA SER A 42 11.83 26.61 -2.48
C SER A 42 10.68 27.45 -1.93
N ASP A 43 9.60 27.60 -2.67
CA ASP A 43 8.41 28.37 -2.26
C ASP A 43 7.37 27.55 -1.50
N TYR A 44 7.56 26.23 -1.37
CA TYR A 44 6.63 25.36 -0.66
C TYR A 44 6.94 25.35 0.84
N LYS A 45 5.89 25.21 1.67
CA LYS A 45 6.06 25.04 3.11
C LYS A 45 6.68 23.68 3.45
N VAL A 46 6.36 22.66 2.69
CA VAL A 46 6.89 21.30 2.83
C VAL A 46 8.12 21.14 1.95
N LYS A 47 9.20 20.61 2.50
CA LYS A 47 10.49 20.43 1.85
C LYS A 47 10.90 18.99 1.66
N LEU A 48 10.26 18.07 2.39
CA LEU A 48 10.62 16.66 2.43
C LEU A 48 9.57 15.79 1.78
N ALA A 49 10.04 14.74 1.09
CA ALA A 49 9.24 13.66 0.55
C ALA A 49 10.02 12.34 0.63
N ALA A 50 9.33 11.23 0.42
CA ALA A 50 9.92 9.91 0.26
C ALA A 50 9.88 9.53 -1.23
N GLU A 51 10.87 10.01 -1.98
CA GLU A 51 11.00 9.77 -3.42
C GLU A 51 11.67 8.42 -3.70
N VAL A 52 11.22 7.71 -4.73
CA VAL A 52 11.91 6.53 -5.26
C VAL A 52 13.22 6.97 -5.93
N LYS A 53 14.33 6.38 -5.50
CA LYS A 53 15.68 6.72 -5.97
C LYS A 53 16.25 5.61 -6.84
N GLY A 54 16.94 5.99 -7.91
CA GLY A 54 17.69 5.04 -8.76
C GLY A 54 16.83 4.20 -9.72
N PHE A 55 15.52 4.34 -9.75
CA PHE A 55 14.66 3.60 -10.66
C PHE A 55 14.92 3.97 -12.13
N GLN A 56 15.13 2.96 -12.96
CA GLN A 56 15.31 3.10 -14.40
C GLN A 56 14.37 2.15 -15.12
N ALA A 57 13.31 2.68 -15.74
CA ALA A 57 12.29 1.88 -16.41
C ALA A 57 12.84 0.87 -17.43
N LYS A 58 13.96 1.20 -18.11
CA LYS A 58 14.63 0.33 -19.11
C LYS A 58 15.13 -1.02 -18.53
N GLU A 59 15.27 -1.13 -17.21
CA GLU A 59 15.69 -2.37 -16.53
C GLU A 59 14.52 -3.35 -16.35
N TYR A 60 13.30 -2.84 -16.43
CA TYR A 60 12.07 -3.59 -16.18
C TYR A 60 11.21 -3.80 -17.42
N MET A 61 11.30 -2.91 -18.41
CA MET A 61 10.47 -2.91 -19.60
C MET A 61 11.19 -2.31 -20.81
N ASP A 62 10.70 -2.58 -22.02
CA ASP A 62 11.28 -2.00 -23.21
C ASP A 62 11.11 -0.46 -23.25
N PRO A 63 12.09 0.29 -23.81
CA PRO A 63 12.06 1.76 -23.79
C PRO A 63 10.90 2.38 -24.58
N LYS A 64 10.29 1.68 -25.55
CA LYS A 64 9.17 2.18 -26.32
C LYS A 64 7.88 2.12 -25.46
N SER A 65 7.68 1.02 -24.75
CA SER A 65 6.59 0.87 -23.79
C SER A 65 6.73 1.85 -22.63
N ALA A 66 7.93 1.98 -22.04
CA ALA A 66 8.18 2.93 -20.95
C ALA A 66 7.79 4.38 -21.31
N ARG A 67 8.07 4.85 -22.53
CA ARG A 67 7.69 6.20 -22.98
C ARG A 67 6.19 6.43 -23.16
N ARG A 68 5.38 5.37 -23.11
CA ARG A 68 3.91 5.42 -23.19
C ARG A 68 3.23 5.23 -21.86
N MET A 69 4.00 5.26 -20.77
CA MET A 69 3.53 5.10 -19.40
C MET A 69 4.03 6.26 -18.54
N GLU A 70 3.21 6.76 -17.67
CA GLU A 70 3.65 7.63 -16.57
C GLU A 70 4.25 6.79 -15.44
N THR A 71 4.97 7.46 -14.56
CA THR A 71 5.82 6.82 -13.54
C THR A 71 5.06 5.82 -12.65
N PHE A 72 3.83 6.13 -12.22
CA PHE A 72 3.04 5.19 -11.41
C PHE A 72 2.77 3.86 -12.13
N SER A 73 2.50 3.91 -13.45
CA SER A 73 2.33 2.71 -14.26
C SER A 73 3.64 1.95 -14.48
N GLN A 74 4.76 2.67 -14.63
CA GLN A 74 6.09 2.04 -14.73
C GLN A 74 6.44 1.30 -13.44
N TYR A 75 6.15 1.89 -12.28
CA TYR A 75 6.34 1.24 -10.97
C TYR A 75 5.47 -0.03 -10.85
N ALA A 76 4.19 0.06 -11.26
CA ALA A 76 3.29 -1.10 -11.24
C ALA A 76 3.81 -2.26 -12.09
N VAL A 77 4.26 -1.97 -13.32
CA VAL A 77 4.83 -3.00 -14.23
C VAL A 77 6.11 -3.60 -13.65
N ALA A 78 7.00 -2.77 -13.07
CA ALA A 78 8.24 -3.24 -12.47
C ALA A 78 7.98 -4.15 -11.25
N ALA A 79 7.10 -3.73 -10.33
CA ALA A 79 6.73 -4.55 -9.18
C ALA A 79 6.00 -5.84 -9.60
N THR A 80 5.14 -5.79 -10.63
CA THR A 80 4.46 -7.01 -11.14
C THR A 80 5.46 -7.99 -11.75
N LYS A 81 6.47 -7.51 -12.45
CA LYS A 81 7.54 -8.35 -13.00
C LYS A 81 8.21 -9.17 -11.91
N GLU A 82 8.68 -8.51 -10.84
CA GLU A 82 9.29 -9.18 -9.69
C GLU A 82 8.33 -10.20 -9.06
N ALA A 83 7.06 -9.81 -8.85
CA ALA A 83 6.06 -10.68 -8.25
C ALA A 83 5.78 -11.95 -9.07
N LEU A 84 5.66 -11.83 -10.40
CA LEU A 84 5.46 -12.97 -11.30
C LEU A 84 6.69 -13.88 -11.35
N GLU A 85 7.91 -13.29 -11.38
CA GLU A 85 9.17 -14.03 -11.33
C GLU A 85 9.30 -14.83 -10.03
N GLN A 86 9.02 -14.21 -8.88
CA GLN A 86 9.02 -14.90 -7.59
C GLN A 86 7.98 -16.01 -7.49
N ALA A 87 6.77 -15.76 -8.02
CA ALA A 87 5.70 -16.75 -8.08
C ALA A 87 6.01 -17.92 -9.01
N GLY A 88 6.95 -17.75 -9.97
CA GLY A 88 7.21 -18.74 -11.01
C GLY A 88 6.03 -18.92 -11.98
N ILE A 89 5.22 -17.89 -12.17
CA ILE A 89 4.10 -17.90 -13.13
C ILE A 89 4.63 -17.70 -14.55
N SER A 90 4.33 -18.64 -15.46
CA SER A 90 4.59 -18.53 -16.88
C SER A 90 3.28 -18.54 -17.66
N MET A 91 3.01 -17.48 -18.41
CA MET A 91 1.78 -17.37 -19.20
C MET A 91 1.69 -18.38 -20.36
N GLU A 92 2.77 -19.10 -20.66
CA GLU A 92 2.75 -20.23 -21.61
C GLU A 92 2.08 -21.49 -21.00
N GLN A 93 2.01 -21.57 -19.67
CA GLN A 93 1.46 -22.69 -18.92
C GLN A 93 0.09 -22.38 -18.29
N GLU A 94 -0.33 -21.12 -18.32
CA GLU A 94 -1.56 -20.64 -17.71
C GLU A 94 -2.66 -20.38 -18.75
N ASP A 95 -3.91 -20.51 -18.35
CA ASP A 95 -5.01 -19.91 -19.12
C ASP A 95 -5.01 -18.39 -18.88
N PRO A 96 -4.65 -17.58 -19.89
CA PRO A 96 -4.54 -16.13 -19.71
C PRO A 96 -5.85 -15.46 -19.30
N TYR A 97 -7.01 -16.08 -19.57
CA TYR A 97 -8.32 -15.59 -19.16
C TYR A 97 -8.65 -15.91 -17.69
N ARG A 98 -7.84 -16.75 -17.04
CA ARG A 98 -7.94 -17.07 -15.62
C ARG A 98 -6.93 -16.30 -14.77
N VAL A 99 -6.03 -15.52 -15.39
CA VAL A 99 -5.05 -14.66 -14.71
C VAL A 99 -5.47 -13.20 -14.86
N GLY A 100 -5.87 -12.58 -13.78
CA GLY A 100 -6.40 -11.21 -13.75
C GLY A 100 -5.49 -10.19 -13.07
N VAL A 101 -5.95 -8.94 -13.04
CA VAL A 101 -5.23 -7.80 -12.44
C VAL A 101 -6.19 -6.96 -11.59
N SER A 102 -5.78 -6.60 -10.38
CA SER A 102 -6.45 -5.62 -9.53
C SER A 102 -5.39 -4.69 -8.94
N ILE A 103 -4.99 -3.66 -9.69
CA ILE A 103 -3.97 -2.70 -9.28
C ILE A 103 -4.56 -1.30 -9.35
N GLY A 104 -4.62 -0.64 -8.18
CA GLY A 104 -5.18 0.68 -8.04
C GLY A 104 -4.12 1.79 -8.02
N SER A 105 -4.56 3.00 -8.34
CA SER A 105 -3.85 4.25 -8.05
C SER A 105 -4.87 5.25 -7.52
N GLY A 106 -4.54 5.94 -6.45
CA GLY A 106 -5.45 6.88 -5.81
C GLY A 106 -5.74 8.11 -6.69
N ILE A 107 -4.75 8.53 -7.49
CA ILE A 107 -4.81 9.80 -8.22
C ILE A 107 -4.52 9.62 -9.72
N GLY A 108 -3.71 8.65 -10.11
CA GLY A 108 -3.15 8.56 -11.45
C GLY A 108 -1.98 9.52 -11.63
N SER A 109 -1.83 10.17 -12.81
CA SER A 109 -0.72 11.07 -13.04
C SER A 109 -1.14 12.55 -13.06
N LEU A 110 -0.94 13.25 -11.94
CA LEU A 110 -1.01 14.72 -11.88
C LEU A 110 0.09 15.38 -12.73
N GLN A 111 1.28 14.77 -12.81
CA GLN A 111 2.38 15.28 -13.62
C GLN A 111 2.01 15.37 -15.10
N ALA A 112 1.27 14.38 -15.62
CA ALA A 112 0.77 14.45 -17.00
C ALA A 112 -0.21 15.61 -17.18
N ALA A 113 -1.12 15.80 -16.23
CA ALA A 113 -2.08 16.91 -16.27
C ALA A 113 -1.38 18.27 -16.23
N GLU A 114 -0.43 18.49 -15.29
CA GLU A 114 0.35 19.73 -15.18
C GLU A 114 1.10 20.04 -16.47
N ARG A 115 1.89 19.10 -16.95
CA ARG A 115 2.73 19.24 -18.15
C ARG A 115 1.92 19.55 -19.38
N GLU A 116 0.79 18.91 -19.58
CA GLU A 116 -0.02 19.13 -20.77
C GLU A 116 -0.88 20.40 -20.65
N TYR A 117 -1.29 20.78 -19.42
CA TYR A 117 -1.96 22.07 -19.19
C TYR A 117 -1.02 23.26 -19.44
N GLU A 118 0.23 23.19 -19.02
CA GLU A 118 1.26 24.18 -19.36
C GLU A 118 1.41 24.35 -20.88
N LYS A 119 1.37 23.26 -21.66
CA LYS A 119 1.39 23.32 -23.13
C LYS A 119 0.18 24.03 -23.69
N ILE A 120 -1.01 23.84 -23.12
CA ILE A 120 -2.21 24.61 -23.55
C ILE A 120 -1.99 26.08 -23.38
N LEU A 121 -1.47 26.52 -22.23
CA LEU A 121 -1.25 27.94 -21.92
C LEU A 121 -0.16 28.57 -22.77
N THR A 122 0.91 27.82 -23.07
CA THR A 122 2.10 28.37 -23.75
C THR A 122 2.14 28.14 -25.26
N LYS A 123 1.47 27.06 -25.75
CA LYS A 123 1.57 26.61 -27.17
C LYS A 123 0.23 26.35 -27.83
N GLY A 124 -0.87 26.45 -27.07
CA GLY A 124 -2.23 26.22 -27.54
C GLY A 124 -2.68 24.74 -27.52
N PRO A 125 -4.01 24.49 -27.61
CA PRO A 125 -4.60 23.16 -27.37
C PRO A 125 -4.19 22.09 -28.42
N SER A 126 -3.81 22.49 -29.62
CA SER A 126 -3.35 21.57 -30.68
C SER A 126 -2.00 20.89 -30.38
N ARG A 127 -1.31 21.32 -29.34
CA ARG A 127 0.02 20.78 -28.93
C ARG A 127 -0.06 19.78 -27.79
N VAL A 128 -1.25 19.49 -27.28
CA VAL A 128 -1.48 18.47 -26.25
C VAL A 128 -1.10 17.10 -26.78
N ASN A 129 -0.48 16.29 -25.93
CA ASN A 129 -0.13 14.92 -26.27
C ASN A 129 -1.41 14.12 -26.54
N PRO A 130 -1.55 13.44 -27.71
CA PRO A 130 -2.72 12.61 -28.01
C PRO A 130 -2.92 11.45 -27.02
N LEU A 131 -1.89 11.08 -26.27
CA LEU A 131 -1.96 10.05 -25.22
C LEU A 131 -2.24 10.62 -23.82
N LEU A 132 -2.55 11.93 -23.66
CA LEU A 132 -2.78 12.54 -22.35
C LEU A 132 -3.74 11.74 -21.49
N VAL A 133 -4.92 11.41 -22.03
CA VAL A 133 -5.94 10.68 -21.24
C VAL A 133 -5.43 9.33 -20.76
N PRO A 134 -4.94 8.41 -21.62
CA PRO A 134 -4.41 7.13 -21.15
C PRO A 134 -3.12 7.25 -20.30
N LEU A 135 -2.37 8.34 -20.39
CA LEU A 135 -1.24 8.58 -19.48
C LEU A 135 -1.71 8.99 -18.07
N MET A 136 -2.82 9.73 -17.97
CA MET A 136 -3.26 10.37 -16.74
C MET A 136 -4.14 9.47 -15.86
N ILE A 137 -5.06 8.70 -16.48
CA ILE A 137 -6.11 7.99 -15.73
C ILE A 137 -5.56 6.82 -14.90
N SER A 138 -6.09 6.66 -13.70
CA SER A 138 -5.58 5.74 -12.67
C SER A 138 -5.66 4.26 -13.06
N ASN A 139 -6.65 3.84 -13.88
CA ASN A 139 -6.78 2.46 -14.31
C ASN A 139 -5.64 1.96 -15.23
N MET A 140 -4.77 2.86 -15.67
CA MET A 140 -3.67 2.49 -16.57
C MET A 140 -2.52 1.78 -15.85
N ALA A 141 -2.46 1.79 -14.51
CA ALA A 141 -1.59 0.86 -13.79
C ALA A 141 -1.99 -0.58 -14.10
N ALA A 142 -3.25 -0.95 -13.87
CA ALA A 142 -3.78 -2.29 -14.19
C ALA A 142 -3.74 -2.61 -15.70
N GLY A 143 -4.13 -1.64 -16.54
CA GLY A 143 -4.15 -1.82 -18.00
C GLY A 143 -2.76 -2.08 -18.59
N ASN A 144 -1.73 -1.33 -18.16
CA ASN A 144 -0.36 -1.53 -18.61
C ASN A 144 0.23 -2.85 -18.12
N VAL A 145 -0.08 -3.28 -16.90
CA VAL A 145 0.29 -4.60 -16.38
C VAL A 145 -0.34 -5.72 -17.21
N SER A 146 -1.65 -5.64 -17.48
CA SER A 146 -2.34 -6.60 -18.34
C SER A 146 -1.68 -6.72 -19.73
N ILE A 147 -1.34 -5.59 -20.34
CA ILE A 147 -0.69 -5.54 -21.67
C ILE A 147 0.73 -6.11 -21.62
N ALA A 148 1.51 -5.70 -20.59
CA ALA A 148 2.92 -6.08 -20.48
C ALA A 148 3.12 -7.60 -20.31
N PHE A 149 2.21 -8.25 -19.58
CA PHE A 149 2.34 -9.67 -19.22
C PHE A 149 1.30 -10.59 -19.86
N GLY A 150 0.39 -10.06 -20.70
CA GLY A 150 -0.62 -10.85 -21.39
C GLY A 150 -1.71 -11.42 -20.48
N LEU A 151 -2.01 -10.74 -19.35
CA LEU A 151 -3.02 -11.14 -18.40
C LEU A 151 -4.40 -10.72 -18.92
N LYS A 152 -5.23 -11.68 -19.32
CA LYS A 152 -6.51 -11.45 -20.03
C LYS A 152 -7.75 -11.70 -19.20
N GLY A 153 -7.57 -12.07 -17.93
CA GLY A 153 -8.65 -12.22 -16.97
C GLY A 153 -9.25 -10.87 -16.56
N LYS A 154 -10.02 -10.86 -15.46
CA LYS A 154 -10.60 -9.64 -14.89
C LYS A 154 -9.50 -8.60 -14.64
N SER A 155 -9.63 -7.41 -15.24
CA SER A 155 -8.71 -6.29 -15.01
C SER A 155 -9.47 -5.10 -14.46
N ILE A 156 -9.20 -4.74 -13.21
CA ILE A 156 -9.90 -3.67 -12.49
C ILE A 156 -8.92 -2.72 -11.81
N ASN A 157 -9.40 -1.51 -11.59
CA ASN A 157 -8.74 -0.49 -10.79
C ASN A 157 -9.72 -0.02 -9.71
N VAL A 158 -9.40 -0.31 -8.46
CA VAL A 158 -10.12 0.21 -7.31
C VAL A 158 -9.53 1.56 -6.96
N VAL A 159 -10.37 2.54 -6.65
CA VAL A 159 -9.95 3.88 -6.20
C VAL A 159 -10.68 4.23 -4.92
N THR A 160 -9.98 4.14 -3.80
CA THR A 160 -10.48 4.45 -2.45
C THR A 160 -9.45 5.28 -1.67
N ALA A 161 -8.86 6.27 -2.36
CA ALA A 161 -7.81 7.12 -1.82
C ALA A 161 -6.66 6.28 -1.18
N CYS A 162 -6.35 6.52 0.10
CA CYS A 162 -5.27 5.82 0.79
C CYS A 162 -5.55 4.33 1.06
N ALA A 163 -6.81 3.88 0.97
CA ALA A 163 -7.19 2.47 1.12
C ALA A 163 -7.13 1.67 -0.20
N THR A 164 -6.80 2.33 -1.32
CA THR A 164 -6.79 1.75 -2.67
C THR A 164 -6.03 0.43 -2.75
N GLY A 165 -4.81 0.35 -2.23
CA GLY A 165 -3.98 -0.86 -2.30
C GLY A 165 -4.59 -2.04 -1.55
N THR A 166 -5.08 -1.81 -0.34
CA THR A 166 -5.75 -2.82 0.48
C THR A 166 -7.06 -3.29 -0.16
N ASN A 167 -7.90 -2.36 -0.63
CA ASN A 167 -9.12 -2.73 -1.35
C ASN A 167 -8.82 -3.49 -2.66
N SER A 168 -7.78 -3.10 -3.42
CA SER A 168 -7.39 -3.82 -4.64
C SER A 168 -7.00 -5.26 -4.36
N ILE A 169 -6.26 -5.52 -3.27
CA ILE A 169 -5.90 -6.88 -2.83
C ILE A 169 -7.14 -7.62 -2.34
N GLY A 170 -8.01 -6.97 -1.56
CA GLY A 170 -9.26 -7.53 -1.07
C GLY A 170 -10.22 -7.94 -2.20
N GLU A 171 -10.40 -7.12 -3.22
CA GLU A 171 -11.23 -7.43 -4.39
C GLU A 171 -10.63 -8.56 -5.25
N ALA A 172 -9.31 -8.63 -5.37
CA ALA A 172 -8.62 -9.75 -6.02
C ALA A 172 -8.82 -11.06 -5.23
N TYR A 173 -8.70 -10.99 -3.90
CA TYR A 173 -9.01 -12.11 -3.01
C TYR A 173 -10.44 -12.62 -3.23
N ARG A 174 -11.44 -11.73 -3.28
CA ARG A 174 -12.83 -12.10 -3.56
C ARG A 174 -12.99 -12.73 -4.94
N ALA A 175 -12.36 -12.17 -5.97
CA ALA A 175 -12.43 -12.72 -7.33
C ALA A 175 -11.95 -14.18 -7.40
N ILE A 176 -10.86 -14.51 -6.69
CA ILE A 176 -10.36 -15.90 -6.60
C ILE A 176 -11.29 -16.76 -5.76
N GLN A 177 -11.73 -16.26 -4.59
CA GLN A 177 -12.64 -16.96 -3.68
C GLN A 177 -13.92 -17.42 -4.36
N TYR A 178 -14.49 -16.56 -5.23
CA TYR A 178 -15.71 -16.85 -5.98
C TYR A 178 -15.45 -17.59 -7.31
N GLY A 179 -14.21 -17.88 -7.65
CA GLY A 179 -13.85 -18.65 -8.84
C GLY A 179 -13.87 -17.85 -10.14
N GLU A 180 -13.85 -16.51 -10.08
CA GLU A 180 -13.75 -15.64 -11.26
C GLU A 180 -12.35 -15.70 -11.89
N ALA A 181 -11.33 -15.90 -11.05
CA ALA A 181 -9.92 -16.06 -11.45
C ALA A 181 -9.26 -17.21 -10.68
N ASP A 182 -8.15 -17.72 -11.17
CA ASP A 182 -7.29 -18.66 -10.44
C ASP A 182 -6.04 -17.94 -9.92
N VAL A 183 -5.61 -16.89 -10.62
CA VAL A 183 -4.47 -16.04 -10.25
C VAL A 183 -4.83 -14.57 -10.44
N MET A 184 -4.41 -13.71 -9.51
CA MET A 184 -4.57 -12.25 -9.61
C MET A 184 -3.26 -11.55 -9.23
N ALA A 185 -2.76 -10.67 -10.12
CA ALA A 185 -1.79 -9.66 -9.73
C ALA A 185 -2.54 -8.50 -9.05
N ALA A 186 -2.28 -8.25 -7.77
CA ALA A 186 -3.06 -7.32 -6.96
C ALA A 186 -2.17 -6.35 -6.17
N GLY A 187 -2.59 -5.11 -6.04
CA GLY A 187 -1.82 -4.12 -5.28
C GLY A 187 -2.15 -2.68 -5.61
N GLY A 188 -1.14 -1.80 -5.49
CA GLY A 188 -1.30 -0.38 -5.74
C GLY A 188 -0.02 0.30 -6.21
N ALA A 189 -0.18 1.42 -6.93
CA ALA A 189 0.91 2.22 -7.44
C ALA A 189 0.58 3.72 -7.37
N GLU A 190 1.55 4.54 -6.99
CA GLU A 190 1.37 5.99 -6.91
C GLU A 190 2.66 6.74 -7.22
N SER A 191 2.54 7.89 -7.89
CA SER A 191 3.66 8.80 -8.11
C SER A 191 3.15 10.24 -8.19
N SER A 192 2.72 10.78 -7.04
CA SER A 192 2.05 12.09 -6.95
C SER A 192 2.91 13.18 -6.32
N ILE A 193 4.23 12.96 -6.18
CA ILE A 193 5.20 13.98 -5.73
C ILE A 193 5.50 14.91 -6.91
N CYS A 194 4.67 15.94 -7.06
CA CYS A 194 4.74 16.96 -8.09
C CYS A 194 4.20 18.30 -7.56
N PRO A 195 4.41 19.42 -8.26
CA PRO A 195 3.94 20.74 -7.81
C PRO A 195 2.49 20.78 -7.35
N LEU A 196 1.56 20.31 -8.18
CA LEU A 196 0.12 20.32 -7.86
C LEU A 196 -0.22 19.36 -6.72
N GLY A 197 0.39 18.15 -6.69
CA GLY A 197 0.16 17.17 -5.64
C GLY A 197 0.60 17.69 -4.27
N VAL A 198 1.82 18.20 -4.16
CA VAL A 198 2.34 18.78 -2.91
C VAL A 198 1.56 20.02 -2.49
N ALA A 199 1.23 20.93 -3.43
CA ALA A 199 0.42 22.11 -3.13
C ALA A 199 -0.98 21.73 -2.60
N GLY A 200 -1.64 20.76 -3.23
CA GLY A 200 -2.96 20.29 -2.82
C GLY A 200 -2.99 19.73 -1.40
N PHE A 201 -2.05 18.85 -1.06
CA PHE A 201 -1.95 18.30 0.30
C PHE A 201 -1.44 19.33 1.33
N CYS A 202 -0.60 20.30 0.94
CA CYS A 202 -0.26 21.45 1.77
C CYS A 202 -1.48 22.30 2.11
N ALA A 203 -2.35 22.56 1.13
CA ALA A 203 -3.58 23.34 1.33
C ALA A 203 -4.56 22.65 2.31
N LEU A 204 -4.55 21.30 2.34
CA LEU A 204 -5.30 20.51 3.31
C LEU A 204 -4.68 20.50 4.71
N THR A 205 -3.50 21.12 4.92
CA THR A 205 -2.72 21.07 6.17
C THR A 205 -2.43 19.64 6.66
N ALA A 206 -2.37 18.68 5.73
CA ALA A 206 -2.22 17.26 6.04
C ALA A 206 -0.74 16.82 6.08
N LEU A 207 0.16 17.60 5.47
CA LEU A 207 1.59 17.26 5.38
C LEU A 207 2.37 17.77 6.59
N SER A 208 3.36 16.97 7.00
CA SER A 208 4.36 17.39 7.99
C SER A 208 5.19 18.56 7.47
N MET A 209 5.28 19.61 8.26
CA MET A 209 6.13 20.77 7.99
C MET A 209 7.52 20.65 8.66
N SER A 210 7.84 19.51 9.26
CA SER A 210 9.17 19.26 9.82
C SER A 210 10.22 19.28 8.71
N GLY A 211 11.30 20.04 8.92
CA GLY A 211 12.47 20.02 8.06
C GLY A 211 13.50 18.94 8.44
N ASP A 212 13.23 18.19 9.52
CA ASP A 212 14.11 17.12 10.00
C ASP A 212 13.64 15.76 9.50
N PRO A 213 14.41 15.06 8.65
CA PRO A 213 14.07 13.73 8.16
C PRO A 213 13.84 12.69 9.25
N ALA A 214 14.44 12.86 10.45
CA ALA A 214 14.25 11.93 11.56
C ALA A 214 12.92 12.14 12.31
N LYS A 215 12.23 13.28 12.10
CA LYS A 215 11.01 13.67 12.80
C LYS A 215 9.83 14.00 11.89
N CYS A 216 9.99 13.85 10.57
CA CYS A 216 8.95 14.27 9.64
C CYS A 216 7.80 13.26 9.52
N SER A 217 8.03 11.98 9.80
CA SER A 217 7.00 10.93 9.83
C SER A 217 7.22 10.04 11.05
N ILE A 218 6.51 10.33 12.12
CA ILE A 218 6.60 9.69 13.44
C ILE A 218 5.21 9.25 13.91
N PRO A 219 4.61 8.24 13.26
CA PRO A 219 3.27 7.76 13.61
C PRO A 219 3.14 7.46 15.10
N PHE A 220 1.99 7.84 15.67
CA PHE A 220 1.61 7.68 17.08
C PHE A 220 2.42 8.51 18.08
N ASP A 221 3.48 9.19 17.68
CA ASP A 221 4.25 10.06 18.57
C ASP A 221 3.44 11.31 18.94
N LYS A 222 3.64 11.81 20.16
CA LYS A 222 2.97 13.03 20.65
C LYS A 222 3.35 14.28 19.84
N ASP A 223 4.54 14.30 19.26
CA ASP A 223 5.09 15.42 18.47
C ASP A 223 4.81 15.28 16.96
N ARG A 224 3.97 14.31 16.55
CA ARG A 224 3.57 14.11 15.14
C ARG A 224 2.86 15.35 14.59
N SER A 225 3.10 15.66 13.33
CA SER A 225 2.61 16.93 12.75
C SER A 225 1.96 16.81 11.38
N GLY A 226 1.85 15.61 10.82
CA GLY A 226 1.34 15.37 9.47
C GLY A 226 2.09 14.23 8.79
N PHE A 227 1.62 13.80 7.62
CA PHE A 227 2.30 12.76 6.87
C PHE A 227 3.35 13.31 5.91
N VAL A 228 4.28 12.47 5.48
CA VAL A 228 5.22 12.75 4.39
C VAL A 228 4.75 12.01 3.15
N MET A 229 4.61 12.69 2.01
CA MET A 229 4.27 12.04 0.74
C MET A 229 5.34 11.05 0.34
N GLY A 230 4.92 9.82 0.05
CA GLY A 230 5.74 8.78 -0.55
C GLY A 230 5.22 8.41 -1.95
N GLU A 231 6.01 7.63 -2.67
CA GLU A 231 5.64 7.09 -3.98
C GLU A 231 6.20 5.68 -4.17
N GLY A 232 5.68 4.96 -5.16
CA GLY A 232 6.14 3.63 -5.51
C GLY A 232 5.00 2.71 -5.92
N ALA A 233 5.25 1.41 -5.86
CA ALA A 233 4.26 0.36 -6.07
C ALA A 233 4.58 -0.87 -5.23
N ALA A 234 3.55 -1.62 -4.87
CA ALA A 234 3.69 -2.99 -4.42
C ALA A 234 2.60 -3.84 -5.07
N VAL A 235 3.00 -5.02 -5.51
CA VAL A 235 2.13 -5.99 -6.16
C VAL A 235 2.36 -7.37 -5.57
N VAL A 236 1.30 -8.09 -5.32
CA VAL A 236 1.32 -9.48 -4.87
C VAL A 236 0.64 -10.38 -5.89
N ILE A 237 1.10 -11.60 -6.02
CA ILE A 237 0.41 -12.64 -6.77
C ILE A 237 -0.43 -13.43 -5.76
N LEU A 238 -1.74 -13.26 -5.89
CA LEU A 238 -2.72 -14.07 -5.20
C LEU A 238 -3.10 -15.25 -6.08
N GLU A 239 -3.21 -16.42 -5.49
CA GLU A 239 -3.45 -17.65 -6.22
C GLU A 239 -4.40 -18.56 -5.44
N GLU A 240 -5.25 -19.29 -6.15
CA GLU A 240 -6.07 -20.34 -5.59
C GLU A 240 -5.17 -21.47 -5.05
N LEU A 241 -5.44 -21.95 -3.84
CA LEU A 241 -4.56 -22.87 -3.13
C LEU A 241 -4.27 -24.16 -3.92
N GLU A 242 -5.30 -24.81 -4.47
CA GLU A 242 -5.10 -26.08 -5.18
C GLU A 242 -4.39 -25.86 -6.53
N HIS A 243 -4.59 -24.69 -7.15
CA HIS A 243 -3.82 -24.29 -8.33
C HIS A 243 -2.33 -24.13 -7.98
N ALA A 244 -2.03 -23.42 -6.88
CA ALA A 244 -0.65 -23.23 -6.39
C ALA A 244 0.03 -24.59 -6.06
N LYS A 245 -0.66 -25.46 -5.34
CA LYS A 245 -0.16 -26.81 -5.00
C LYS A 245 0.10 -27.63 -6.25
N LYS A 246 -0.83 -27.65 -7.23
CA LYS A 246 -0.72 -28.45 -8.45
C LYS A 246 0.53 -28.12 -9.26
N ARG A 247 0.93 -26.84 -9.29
CA ARG A 247 2.15 -26.41 -10.00
C ARG A 247 3.41 -26.39 -9.10
N GLY A 248 3.29 -26.78 -7.83
CA GLY A 248 4.41 -26.80 -6.89
C GLY A 248 4.92 -25.43 -6.47
N ALA A 249 4.04 -24.41 -6.40
CA ALA A 249 4.41 -23.06 -6.01
C ALA A 249 4.88 -23.00 -4.55
N LYS A 250 5.87 -22.15 -4.28
CA LYS A 250 6.18 -21.75 -2.91
C LYS A 250 5.08 -20.84 -2.40
N ILE A 251 4.41 -21.24 -1.31
CA ILE A 251 3.40 -20.42 -0.65
C ILE A 251 4.08 -19.61 0.45
N LEU A 252 3.93 -18.28 0.39
CA LEU A 252 4.54 -17.33 1.32
C LEU A 252 3.64 -17.08 2.54
N ALA A 253 2.35 -16.90 2.28
CA ALA A 253 1.31 -16.69 3.30
C ALA A 253 -0.06 -17.02 2.71
N GLU A 254 -1.11 -16.92 3.52
CA GLU A 254 -2.50 -17.03 3.08
C GLU A 254 -3.27 -15.75 3.42
N VAL A 255 -4.15 -15.31 2.53
CA VAL A 255 -5.10 -14.25 2.83
C VAL A 255 -6.23 -14.88 3.65
N GLY A 256 -6.32 -14.50 4.91
CA GLY A 256 -7.30 -15.05 5.84
C GLY A 256 -8.68 -14.43 5.68
N GLY A 257 -8.74 -13.12 5.54
CA GLY A 257 -9.99 -12.38 5.44
C GLY A 257 -9.82 -10.93 5.03
N TYR A 258 -10.90 -10.33 4.55
CA TYR A 258 -10.95 -8.95 4.11
C TYR A 258 -12.25 -8.29 4.58
N GLY A 259 -12.13 -7.08 5.11
CA GLY A 259 -13.24 -6.26 5.54
C GLY A 259 -13.11 -4.82 5.05
N ALA A 260 -14.24 -4.24 4.70
CA ALA A 260 -14.35 -2.84 4.31
C ALA A 260 -15.57 -2.19 4.95
N SER A 261 -15.52 -0.87 5.12
CA SER A 261 -16.61 -0.05 5.63
C SER A 261 -16.48 1.39 5.13
N SER A 262 -17.48 2.21 5.43
CA SER A 262 -17.42 3.65 5.20
C SER A 262 -17.84 4.38 6.48
N ASP A 263 -17.10 5.45 6.82
CA ASP A 263 -17.47 6.33 7.95
C ASP A 263 -18.75 7.12 7.69
N ALA A 264 -19.03 7.45 6.42
CA ALA A 264 -20.14 8.32 6.02
C ALA A 264 -20.23 9.59 6.89
N TYR A 265 -19.08 10.19 7.21
CA TYR A 265 -18.94 11.27 8.19
C TYR A 265 -18.42 12.58 7.57
N HIS A 266 -17.18 12.56 7.03
CA HIS A 266 -16.52 13.74 6.50
C HIS A 266 -15.62 13.39 5.32
N ILE A 267 -15.36 14.38 4.42
CA ILE A 267 -14.59 14.15 3.18
C ILE A 267 -13.10 13.84 3.43
N THR A 268 -12.51 14.32 4.54
CA THR A 268 -11.07 14.15 4.82
C THR A 268 -10.76 13.66 6.23
N SER A 269 -11.65 13.87 7.20
CA SER A 269 -11.45 13.45 8.59
C SER A 269 -12.10 12.09 8.83
N PRO A 270 -11.41 11.13 9.47
CA PRO A 270 -12.08 9.92 9.94
C PRO A 270 -13.07 10.24 11.05
N ALA A 271 -14.03 9.33 11.30
CA ALA A 271 -14.98 9.47 12.39
C ALA A 271 -14.26 9.42 13.75
N GLU A 272 -14.57 10.37 14.64
CA GLU A 272 -13.85 10.57 15.91
C GLU A 272 -13.92 9.36 16.84
N ASP A 273 -15.00 8.59 16.77
CA ASP A 273 -15.23 7.41 17.60
C ASP A 273 -14.58 6.13 17.03
N GLY A 274 -13.96 6.19 15.84
CA GLY A 274 -13.30 5.08 15.17
C GLY A 274 -14.24 3.94 14.75
N GLU A 275 -15.56 4.14 14.72
CA GLU A 275 -16.53 3.07 14.42
C GLU A 275 -16.29 2.42 13.07
N GLY A 276 -16.08 3.21 12.01
CA GLY A 276 -15.86 2.69 10.66
C GLY A 276 -14.62 1.80 10.58
N ALA A 277 -13.49 2.25 11.11
CA ALA A 277 -12.26 1.47 11.13
C ALA A 277 -12.40 0.19 11.98
N ALA A 278 -13.05 0.28 13.16
CA ALA A 278 -13.34 -0.89 13.99
C ALA A 278 -14.20 -1.91 13.22
N ARG A 279 -15.22 -1.45 12.48
CA ARG A 279 -16.09 -2.31 11.67
C ARG A 279 -15.33 -2.98 10.53
N ALA A 280 -14.42 -2.30 9.86
CA ALA A 280 -13.61 -2.90 8.80
C ALA A 280 -12.72 -4.02 9.36
N MET A 281 -12.09 -3.81 10.51
CA MET A 281 -11.31 -4.84 11.21
C MET A 281 -12.20 -6.02 11.63
N GLU A 282 -13.35 -5.76 12.24
CA GLU A 282 -14.31 -6.79 12.65
C GLU A 282 -14.76 -7.65 11.46
N ASN A 283 -15.11 -7.00 10.34
CA ASN A 283 -15.51 -7.70 9.12
C ASN A 283 -14.39 -8.61 8.59
N ALA A 284 -13.12 -8.18 8.65
CA ALA A 284 -11.97 -9.00 8.24
C ALA A 284 -11.79 -10.23 9.13
N LEU A 285 -11.96 -10.07 10.45
CA LEU A 285 -11.89 -11.18 11.41
C LEU A 285 -13.06 -12.17 11.21
N GLN A 286 -14.28 -11.68 10.99
CA GLN A 286 -15.44 -12.52 10.72
C GLN A 286 -15.28 -13.29 9.42
N ASP A 287 -14.78 -12.66 8.37
CA ASP A 287 -14.50 -13.31 7.07
C ASP A 287 -13.44 -14.42 7.21
N ALA A 288 -12.45 -14.19 8.07
CA ALA A 288 -11.40 -15.16 8.38
C ALA A 288 -11.85 -16.31 9.31
N GLY A 289 -12.95 -16.13 10.05
CA GLY A 289 -13.33 -17.05 11.14
C GLY A 289 -12.36 -17.04 12.31
N VAL A 290 -11.65 -15.93 12.54
CA VAL A 290 -10.60 -15.77 13.57
C VAL A 290 -11.15 -14.92 14.72
N GLN A 291 -10.84 -15.32 15.96
CA GLN A 291 -11.24 -14.55 17.14
C GLN A 291 -10.28 -13.37 17.32
N LYS A 292 -10.76 -12.27 17.88
CA LYS A 292 -9.93 -11.08 18.14
C LYS A 292 -8.76 -11.38 19.09
N GLU A 293 -8.94 -12.33 19.98
CA GLU A 293 -7.92 -12.78 20.95
C GLU A 293 -6.75 -13.52 20.29
N ASP A 294 -6.92 -14.03 19.06
CA ASP A 294 -5.87 -14.69 18.29
C ASP A 294 -4.93 -13.69 17.59
N ILE A 295 -5.35 -12.43 17.48
CA ILE A 295 -4.55 -11.39 16.85
C ILE A 295 -3.50 -10.88 17.84
N LEU A 296 -2.26 -10.88 17.40
CA LEU A 296 -1.10 -10.36 18.14
C LEU A 296 -0.56 -9.07 17.54
N TYR A 297 -0.77 -8.84 16.24
CA TYR A 297 -0.11 -7.78 15.52
C TYR A 297 -1.03 -7.03 14.55
N ILE A 298 -0.90 -5.70 14.56
CA ILE A 298 -1.57 -4.79 13.63
C ILE A 298 -0.54 -3.90 12.95
N ASN A 299 -0.45 -3.97 11.62
CA ASN A 299 0.18 -2.94 10.80
C ASN A 299 -0.86 -1.84 10.56
N ALA A 300 -0.72 -0.76 11.29
CA ALA A 300 -1.69 0.31 11.31
C ALA A 300 -1.59 1.23 10.10
N HIS A 301 -2.67 1.91 9.78
CA HIS A 301 -2.63 3.01 8.83
C HIS A 301 -1.64 4.08 9.27
N GLY A 302 -1.67 4.52 10.52
CA GLY A 302 -0.61 5.27 11.19
C GLY A 302 0.09 6.32 10.33
N THR A 303 -0.61 7.42 10.02
CA THR A 303 -0.12 8.42 9.06
C THR A 303 0.79 9.50 9.65
N SER A 304 0.98 9.51 10.97
CA SER A 304 1.65 10.62 11.66
C SER A 304 0.82 11.93 11.67
N THR A 305 -0.49 11.84 11.42
CA THR A 305 -1.42 12.97 11.60
C THR A 305 -2.12 12.86 12.95
N HIS A 306 -2.47 14.01 13.57
CA HIS A 306 -3.09 14.01 14.88
C HIS A 306 -4.37 13.18 14.93
N HIS A 307 -5.30 13.44 14.02
CA HIS A 307 -6.63 12.82 14.04
C HIS A 307 -6.58 11.35 13.66
N ASN A 308 -5.88 10.99 12.58
CA ASN A 308 -5.84 9.59 12.14
C ASN A 308 -5.30 8.68 13.24
N ASP A 309 -4.14 9.01 13.79
CA ASP A 309 -3.46 8.11 14.73
C ASP A 309 -4.25 7.95 16.04
N LEU A 310 -4.87 9.05 16.50
CA LEU A 310 -5.75 9.02 17.67
C LEU A 310 -7.02 8.19 17.40
N PHE A 311 -7.69 8.41 16.27
CA PHE A 311 -8.97 7.74 15.98
C PHE A 311 -8.78 6.28 15.60
N GLU A 312 -7.67 5.92 14.94
CA GLU A 312 -7.30 4.52 14.73
C GLU A 312 -6.99 3.81 16.06
N THR A 313 -6.31 4.48 17.00
CA THR A 313 -6.11 3.97 18.37
C THR A 313 -7.45 3.67 19.04
N ARG A 314 -8.41 4.60 18.95
CA ARG A 314 -9.77 4.39 19.48
C ARG A 314 -10.48 3.21 18.82
N ALA A 315 -10.36 3.08 17.50
CA ALA A 315 -10.94 1.97 16.75
C ALA A 315 -10.38 0.61 17.20
N ILE A 316 -9.07 0.51 17.39
CA ILE A 316 -8.42 -0.70 17.89
C ILE A 316 -8.90 -1.02 19.31
N LYS A 317 -8.91 -0.03 20.20
CA LYS A 317 -9.41 -0.19 21.58
C LYS A 317 -10.90 -0.61 21.61
N LYS A 318 -11.72 -0.03 20.73
CA LYS A 318 -13.15 -0.34 20.60
C LYS A 318 -13.40 -1.80 20.22
N LEU A 319 -12.67 -2.33 19.24
CA LEU A 319 -12.82 -3.70 18.78
C LEU A 319 -12.23 -4.70 19.78
N PHE A 320 -10.99 -4.49 20.19
CA PHE A 320 -10.22 -5.47 20.94
C PHE A 320 -10.47 -5.41 22.46
N GLY A 321 -11.00 -4.29 22.99
CA GLY A 321 -11.25 -4.12 24.43
C GLY A 321 -9.97 -4.26 25.23
N GLU A 322 -10.00 -5.05 26.31
CA GLU A 322 -8.82 -5.30 27.15
C GLU A 322 -7.67 -6.00 26.40
N HIS A 323 -7.98 -6.76 25.34
CA HIS A 323 -6.96 -7.42 24.51
C HIS A 323 -6.09 -6.44 23.73
N ALA A 324 -6.59 -5.22 23.50
CA ALA A 324 -5.84 -4.17 22.79
C ALA A 324 -4.46 -3.88 23.39
N LYS A 325 -4.30 -4.05 24.71
CA LYS A 325 -3.02 -3.87 25.42
C LYS A 325 -1.98 -4.95 25.11
N ASN A 326 -2.43 -6.09 24.59
CA ASN A 326 -1.56 -7.22 24.24
C ASN A 326 -1.12 -7.18 22.76
N LEU A 327 -1.72 -6.29 21.95
CA LEU A 327 -1.39 -6.14 20.55
C LEU A 327 -0.08 -5.37 20.38
N TYR A 328 0.75 -5.82 19.46
CA TYR A 328 1.82 -5.01 18.89
C TYR A 328 1.28 -4.18 17.73
N VAL A 329 1.54 -2.89 17.74
CA VAL A 329 1.09 -1.95 16.70
C VAL A 329 2.29 -1.21 16.14
N ASN A 330 2.39 -1.12 14.82
CA ASN A 330 3.41 -0.31 14.16
C ASN A 330 2.87 0.40 12.92
N SER A 331 3.70 1.25 12.31
CA SER A 331 3.41 1.84 11.00
C SER A 331 4.65 1.85 10.12
N THR A 332 4.53 1.20 8.96
CA THR A 332 5.56 1.17 7.90
C THR A 332 5.81 2.57 7.32
N LYS A 333 4.83 3.47 7.42
CA LYS A 333 4.94 4.87 6.97
C LYS A 333 6.04 5.67 7.70
N SER A 334 6.49 5.20 8.85
CA SER A 334 7.66 5.76 9.54
C SER A 334 8.96 5.65 8.74
N MET A 335 9.00 4.81 7.69
CA MET A 335 10.18 4.59 6.86
C MET A 335 9.97 4.96 5.39
N VAL A 336 8.79 4.67 4.83
CA VAL A 336 8.51 4.88 3.40
C VAL A 336 7.63 6.11 3.13
N GLY A 337 7.16 6.79 4.17
CA GLY A 337 6.15 7.83 4.04
C GLY A 337 4.78 7.26 3.65
N HIS A 338 3.87 8.14 3.31
CA HIS A 338 2.55 7.75 2.86
C HIS A 338 2.53 7.61 1.33
N MET A 339 2.59 6.37 0.85
CA MET A 339 2.61 6.06 -0.59
C MET A 339 1.20 6.10 -1.23
N LEU A 340 0.23 6.76 -0.58
CA LEU A 340 -1.14 6.99 -1.05
C LEU A 340 -1.80 5.69 -1.55
N GLY A 341 -2.15 5.60 -2.85
CA GLY A 341 -2.77 4.41 -3.42
C GLY A 341 -1.92 3.13 -3.34
N ALA A 342 -0.61 3.25 -3.17
CA ALA A 342 0.30 2.11 -3.00
C ALA A 342 0.51 1.73 -1.52
N ALA A 343 0.06 2.56 -0.55
CA ALA A 343 0.38 2.37 0.87
C ALA A 343 -0.08 1.01 1.41
N GLY A 344 -1.36 0.67 1.27
CA GLY A 344 -1.87 -0.60 1.78
C GLY A 344 -1.26 -1.83 1.12
N ALA A 345 -0.79 -1.70 -0.12
CA ALA A 345 -0.13 -2.81 -0.81
C ALA A 345 1.28 -3.08 -0.26
N ILE A 346 2.09 -2.04 0.01
CA ILE A 346 3.41 -2.26 0.64
C ILE A 346 3.29 -2.71 2.09
N GLU A 347 2.26 -2.26 2.80
CA GLU A 347 1.94 -2.71 4.16
C GLU A 347 1.52 -4.18 4.18
N PHE A 348 0.76 -4.64 3.19
CA PHE A 348 0.46 -6.07 3.01
C PHE A 348 1.74 -6.89 2.77
N VAL A 349 2.63 -6.45 1.87
CA VAL A 349 3.95 -7.08 1.65
C VAL A 349 4.75 -7.14 2.94
N THR A 350 4.72 -6.07 3.74
CA THR A 350 5.36 -6.00 5.04
C THR A 350 4.80 -7.08 5.99
N CYS A 351 3.47 -7.20 6.10
CA CYS A 351 2.83 -8.24 6.93
C CYS A 351 3.24 -9.66 6.52
N VAL A 352 3.33 -9.94 5.21
CA VAL A 352 3.82 -11.25 4.73
C VAL A 352 5.26 -11.48 5.19
N LYS A 353 6.14 -10.49 5.06
CA LYS A 353 7.55 -10.60 5.50
C LYS A 353 7.68 -10.78 7.00
N GLU A 354 6.87 -10.10 7.79
CA GLU A 354 6.85 -10.24 9.25
C GLU A 354 6.40 -11.64 9.70
N ILE A 355 5.42 -12.22 9.01
CA ILE A 355 4.99 -13.61 9.23
C ILE A 355 6.11 -14.61 8.83
N GLU A 356 6.74 -14.40 7.66
CA GLU A 356 7.82 -15.29 7.20
C GLU A 356 9.01 -15.30 8.18
N GLU A 357 9.43 -14.13 8.68
CA GLU A 357 10.64 -13.98 9.51
C GLU A 357 10.34 -13.97 11.02
N ASN A 358 9.06 -14.02 11.44
CA ASN A 358 8.64 -13.87 12.84
C ASN A 358 9.26 -12.63 13.51
N TYR A 359 9.21 -11.50 12.81
CA TYR A 359 9.79 -10.23 13.24
C TYR A 359 8.85 -9.08 12.92
N ILE A 360 8.46 -8.30 13.92
CA ILE A 360 7.66 -7.08 13.80
C ILE A 360 8.60 -5.89 13.83
N HIS A 361 8.60 -5.08 12.77
CA HIS A 361 9.47 -3.91 12.66
C HIS A 361 9.02 -2.76 13.58
N PRO A 362 9.95 -1.86 13.98
CA PRO A 362 9.58 -0.71 14.81
C PRO A 362 8.92 0.40 14.00
N THR A 363 8.13 1.23 14.67
CA THR A 363 7.78 2.57 14.18
C THR A 363 8.99 3.48 14.40
N VAL A 364 9.74 3.74 13.34
CA VAL A 364 10.98 4.53 13.42
C VAL A 364 10.68 5.98 13.80
N GLY A 365 11.46 6.55 14.73
CA GLY A 365 11.28 7.91 15.23
C GLY A 365 10.23 8.05 16.32
N PHE A 366 9.42 7.01 16.60
CA PHE A 366 8.50 7.02 17.74
C PHE A 366 9.25 7.01 19.06
N SER A 367 8.89 7.89 19.98
CA SER A 367 9.46 7.99 21.32
C SER A 367 8.43 7.83 22.42
N GLU A 368 7.36 8.60 22.35
CA GLU A 368 6.32 8.66 23.38
C GLU A 368 4.97 9.07 22.74
N SER A 369 3.88 8.46 23.19
CA SER A 369 2.51 8.79 22.76
C SER A 369 1.81 9.72 23.74
N GLU A 370 0.68 10.29 23.30
CA GLU A 370 -0.27 10.98 24.17
C GLU A 370 -0.96 9.99 25.13
N GLU A 371 -1.46 10.46 26.25
CA GLU A 371 -2.08 9.63 27.30
C GLU A 371 -3.21 8.72 26.78
N GLU A 372 -4.04 9.21 25.87
CA GLU A 372 -5.14 8.42 25.29
C GLU A 372 -4.65 7.34 24.32
N MET A 373 -3.46 7.49 23.75
CA MET A 373 -2.84 6.55 22.83
C MET A 373 -1.92 5.59 23.58
N ASP A 374 -2.49 4.70 24.39
CA ASP A 374 -1.81 3.82 25.34
C ASP A 374 -1.65 2.37 24.84
N LEU A 375 -1.62 2.16 23.51
CA LEU A 375 -1.33 0.87 22.91
C LEU A 375 0.17 0.54 22.96
N ASN A 376 0.51 -0.72 22.73
CA ASN A 376 1.89 -1.16 22.67
C ASN A 376 2.48 -0.90 21.26
N TYR A 377 2.86 0.36 21.02
CA TYR A 377 3.53 0.74 19.77
C TYR A 377 4.96 0.23 19.76
N VAL A 378 5.28 -0.56 18.73
CA VAL A 378 6.62 -1.16 18.60
C VAL A 378 7.66 -0.09 18.30
N LYS A 379 8.70 -0.02 19.13
CA LYS A 379 9.78 0.95 19.03
C LYS A 379 11.16 0.29 19.03
N ASP A 380 12.19 1.09 18.94
CA ASP A 380 13.60 0.72 19.04
C ASP A 380 14.06 -0.26 17.94
N ASN A 381 14.21 -1.53 18.25
CA ASN A 381 14.76 -2.54 17.34
C ASN A 381 13.72 -3.51 16.75
N GLY A 382 12.43 -3.25 16.99
CA GLY A 382 11.39 -4.19 16.66
C GLY A 382 11.36 -5.38 17.62
N ILE A 383 10.55 -6.39 17.30
CA ILE A 383 10.28 -7.53 18.20
C ILE A 383 10.34 -8.84 17.41
N SER A 384 11.16 -9.78 17.88
CA SER A 384 11.13 -11.15 17.37
C SER A 384 10.08 -11.96 18.15
N VAL A 385 9.00 -12.32 17.48
CA VAL A 385 7.86 -13.07 18.04
C VAL A 385 7.19 -13.88 16.94
N ASN A 386 6.62 -15.04 17.29
CA ASN A 386 5.87 -15.82 16.32
C ASN A 386 4.58 -15.08 15.93
N VAL A 387 4.48 -14.71 14.65
CA VAL A 387 3.33 -14.01 14.06
C VAL A 387 2.51 -15.02 13.27
N GLU A 388 1.37 -15.44 13.81
CA GLU A 388 0.42 -16.33 13.10
C GLU A 388 -0.54 -15.52 12.22
N TYR A 389 -0.96 -14.35 12.70
CA TYR A 389 -1.88 -13.44 12.04
C TYR A 389 -1.36 -12.02 12.08
N ALA A 390 -1.41 -11.33 10.96
CA ALA A 390 -1.14 -9.90 10.84
C ALA A 390 -2.38 -9.21 10.25
N LEU A 391 -2.88 -8.18 10.92
CA LEU A 391 -4.00 -7.37 10.43
C LEU A 391 -3.44 -6.06 9.89
N SER A 392 -3.67 -5.75 8.62
CA SER A 392 -3.25 -4.49 7.98
C SER A 392 -4.45 -3.59 7.77
N ASN A 393 -4.36 -2.34 8.25
CA ASN A 393 -5.41 -1.33 8.16
C ASN A 393 -5.07 -0.24 7.15
N SER A 394 -6.06 0.21 6.41
CA SER A 394 -5.97 1.41 5.57
C SER A 394 -7.21 2.27 5.72
N LEU A 395 -6.99 3.54 5.99
CA LEU A 395 -8.04 4.55 6.17
C LEU A 395 -7.85 5.63 5.10
N GLY A 396 -8.89 5.91 4.31
CA GLY A 396 -8.79 6.81 3.16
C GLY A 396 -9.72 8.01 3.24
N PHE A 397 -9.35 9.11 2.63
CA PHE A 397 -10.25 10.24 2.40
C PHE A 397 -11.55 9.77 1.76
N GLY A 398 -12.67 10.39 2.14
CA GLY A 398 -14.01 9.91 1.81
C GLY A 398 -14.59 8.93 2.84
N GLY A 399 -13.84 8.64 3.92
CA GLY A 399 -14.23 7.70 4.97
C GLY A 399 -14.10 6.24 4.55
N HIS A 400 -13.23 5.93 3.60
CA HIS A 400 -12.96 4.56 3.17
C HIS A 400 -12.08 3.85 4.20
N ASN A 401 -12.58 2.76 4.78
CA ASN A 401 -11.84 1.90 5.70
C ASN A 401 -11.69 0.51 5.09
N ALA A 402 -10.50 -0.04 5.13
CA ALA A 402 -10.21 -1.40 4.70
C ALA A 402 -9.26 -2.08 5.68
N SER A 403 -9.51 -3.34 5.97
CA SER A 403 -8.64 -4.20 6.78
C SER A 403 -8.48 -5.54 6.08
N ILE A 404 -7.26 -6.05 6.04
CA ILE A 404 -6.95 -7.35 5.45
C ILE A 404 -6.15 -8.18 6.44
N LEU A 405 -6.57 -9.42 6.64
CA LEU A 405 -5.91 -10.38 7.50
C LEU A 405 -5.00 -11.28 6.68
N VAL A 406 -3.72 -11.26 6.98
CA VAL A 406 -2.73 -12.20 6.49
C VAL A 406 -2.47 -13.24 7.56
N LYS A 407 -2.45 -14.51 7.19
CA LYS A 407 -2.12 -15.60 8.11
C LYS A 407 -0.98 -16.46 7.61
N LYS A 408 -0.26 -17.05 8.55
CA LYS A 408 0.79 -18.02 8.23
C LYS A 408 0.18 -19.22 7.52
N TYR A 409 0.73 -19.55 6.36
CA TYR A 409 0.28 -20.76 5.66
C TYR A 409 0.68 -22.01 6.43
N ARG A 410 -0.27 -22.91 6.60
CA ARG A 410 -0.05 -24.25 7.16
C ARG A 410 -0.68 -25.27 6.23
N GLU A 411 0.10 -26.25 5.84
CA GLU A 411 -0.42 -27.42 5.12
C GLU A 411 -1.36 -28.19 6.05
N GLU A 412 -2.58 -28.42 5.59
CA GLU A 412 -3.51 -29.28 6.35
C GLU A 412 -3.00 -30.72 6.26
N ALA A 413 -2.92 -31.39 7.44
CA ALA A 413 -2.43 -32.73 7.56
C ALA A 413 -3.41 -33.77 6.95
#